data_4be9fde1d32655c3d87e7416f184a31d
#
_entry.id   4be9fde1d32655c3d87e7416f184a31d
#
_cell.length_a   1.000
_cell.length_b   1.000
_cell.length_c   1.000
_cell.angle_alpha   90.00
_cell.angle_beta   90.00
_cell.angle_gamma   90.00
#
_symmetry.space_group_name_H-M   'P 1'
#
loop_
_entity.id
_entity.type
_entity.pdbx_description
1 polymer ?
#
loop_
_entity_poly.entity_id
_entity_poly.type
_entity_poly.pdbx_seq_one_letter_code
_entity_poly.pdbx_strand_id
1 'polypeptide(L)'
;MEEETDDSVRSRPASSENVPEKRMYETTALSDPGVTFEELIERLIALPMSKQDAKFSAIFLCLYRKFAAPSTLLNALITRFETTERSDLPQLTRASEQLRLLQVIAQWASEYPGDFAHPKTRQRLVDFVDSIEDSHVYMFAAKEISLHLELRVEDDDLGWPFRDGEDGDSSEGIGSSHLSPSTSFMHSSFSENVLNNISSLDLSDEPTNESARDSGTISSISSTGRSVSTMTQASSAMLALENAQREAMSLELTSRYVLTKTQWRQFMEITDDDFARELTRIDWAMFTSFRPRDLVRHVSLSGAEKGNSKFLQNVNRMIQEFNHLAFLVANMILLRDKAKHRAKAMEKFMNIALRLRRLNNYNSLGAVMAGINGTPVQRLAQTRELIPLSVQKDFLRLVILMGTQKSHFAYRLAWDNSFGERIPFLPLHRRDLVSAEEGNKTFVGNNKDRINWKKFEIMGDVVLAIQRSQRTPYPYIQKNEEVQRLVLDAKMFDEEVCLFLFFFFLNESIANMPFRNYMLEACK
;
A
#
# COMPACT_ATOMS: atom_id res chain seq x y z
N MET A 1 73.36 -36.50 -3.10
CA MET A 1 72.93 -36.61 -4.49
C MET A 1 71.43 -36.23 -4.45
N GLU A 2 71.07 -34.95 -4.41
CA GLU A 2 70.93 -34.09 -5.56
C GLU A 2 69.86 -34.66 -6.49
N GLU A 3 68.65 -34.01 -6.48
CA GLU A 3 68.29 -33.05 -7.53
C GLU A 3 66.96 -32.34 -7.21
N GLU A 4 67.03 -31.04 -7.37
CA GLU A 4 65.91 -30.10 -7.36
C GLU A 4 65.04 -30.30 -8.60
N THR A 5 63.73 -30.10 -8.48
CA THR A 5 62.91 -29.66 -9.60
C THR A 5 61.85 -28.66 -9.16
N ASP A 6 61.90 -27.58 -9.83
CA ASP A 6 61.13 -26.34 -9.88
C ASP A 6 59.64 -26.58 -10.15
N ASP A 7 58.76 -25.99 -9.33
CA ASP A 7 57.30 -25.99 -9.53
C ASP A 7 56.79 -24.55 -9.74
N SER A 8 56.68 -24.20 -10.99
CA SER A 8 56.08 -22.94 -11.42
C SER A 8 54.54 -22.97 -11.26
N VAL A 9 54.04 -22.29 -10.24
CA VAL A 9 52.64 -22.04 -9.99
C VAL A 9 52.09 -21.01 -10.99
N ARG A 10 51.29 -21.46 -11.95
CA ARG A 10 50.45 -20.60 -12.78
C ARG A 10 49.19 -20.19 -12.00
N SER A 11 49.16 -18.95 -11.56
CA SER A 11 47.97 -18.27 -11.08
C SER A 11 47.02 -17.94 -12.23
N ARG A 12 45.75 -18.43 -12.18
CA ARG A 12 44.64 -17.97 -12.99
C ARG A 12 44.00 -16.73 -12.33
N PRO A 13 43.65 -15.70 -13.07
CA PRO A 13 42.90 -14.58 -12.52
C PRO A 13 41.44 -14.95 -12.31
N ALA A 14 40.93 -14.66 -11.10
CA ALA A 14 39.53 -14.74 -10.77
C ALA A 14 38.78 -13.58 -11.50
N SER A 15 37.87 -13.95 -12.38
CA SER A 15 36.90 -13.01 -12.96
C SER A 15 35.83 -12.73 -11.90
N SER A 16 35.87 -11.55 -11.31
CA SER A 16 34.80 -11.01 -10.49
C SER A 16 33.67 -10.55 -11.40
N GLU A 17 32.62 -11.35 -11.50
CA GLU A 17 31.33 -10.89 -12.03
C GLU A 17 30.67 -10.00 -10.98
N ASN A 18 30.64 -8.71 -11.28
CA ASN A 18 29.87 -7.71 -10.52
C ASN A 18 28.37 -7.94 -10.74
N VAL A 19 27.73 -8.61 -9.81
CA VAL A 19 26.28 -8.54 -9.65
C VAL A 19 25.97 -7.16 -9.04
N PRO A 20 25.09 -6.32 -9.63
CA PRO A 20 24.78 -5.03 -9.06
C PRO A 20 24.03 -5.21 -7.74
N GLU A 21 24.70 -5.01 -6.63
CA GLU A 21 24.10 -4.84 -5.32
C GLU A 21 23.12 -3.66 -5.38
N LYS A 22 21.83 -3.96 -5.38
CA LYS A 22 20.76 -2.99 -5.24
C LYS A 22 20.83 -2.44 -3.82
N ARG A 23 21.28 -1.20 -3.71
CA ARG A 23 21.64 -0.44 -2.52
C ARG A 23 20.63 -0.60 -1.40
N MET A 24 21.05 -1.18 -0.30
CA MET A 24 20.52 -0.92 1.04
C MET A 24 20.67 0.59 1.32
N TYR A 25 19.67 1.18 1.91
CA TYR A 25 19.64 2.60 2.29
C TYR A 25 20.73 2.90 3.32
N GLU A 26 21.96 3.06 2.89
CA GLU A 26 22.98 3.70 3.69
C GLU A 26 22.77 5.21 3.64
N THR A 27 22.50 5.80 4.77
CA THR A 27 22.56 7.22 5.05
C THR A 27 23.99 7.74 4.86
N THR A 28 24.43 7.87 3.63
CA THR A 28 25.54 8.75 3.30
C THR A 28 24.93 10.11 3.00
N ALA A 29 25.08 11.03 3.94
CA ALA A 29 24.82 12.45 3.80
C ALA A 29 25.84 13.07 2.81
N LEU A 30 25.72 12.72 1.54
CA LEU A 30 26.13 13.60 0.44
C LEU A 30 24.88 14.44 0.16
N SER A 31 24.96 15.70 0.52
CA SER A 31 23.90 16.69 0.30
C SER A 31 23.58 16.74 -1.20
N ASP A 32 22.53 16.01 -1.58
CA ASP A 32 21.88 16.21 -2.87
C ASP A 32 21.45 17.69 -2.90
N PRO A 33 21.90 18.49 -3.88
CA PRO A 33 21.63 19.93 -3.89
C PRO A 33 20.14 20.25 -3.99
N GLY A 34 19.28 19.24 -4.10
CA GLY A 34 17.86 19.42 -4.36
C GLY A 34 17.58 19.96 -5.77
N VAL A 35 16.31 20.04 -6.14
CA VAL A 35 15.83 20.48 -7.46
C VAL A 35 14.88 21.66 -7.25
N THR A 36 14.94 22.68 -8.12
CA THR A 36 13.99 23.79 -8.07
C THR A 36 12.63 23.38 -8.62
N PHE A 37 11.60 24.15 -8.29
CA PHE A 37 10.25 23.90 -8.82
C PHE A 37 10.23 24.05 -10.35
N GLU A 38 10.95 25.03 -10.88
CA GLU A 38 11.07 25.28 -12.31
C GLU A 38 11.73 24.11 -13.05
N GLU A 39 12.81 23.55 -12.51
CA GLU A 39 13.46 22.36 -13.09
C GLU A 39 12.52 21.15 -13.11
N LEU A 40 11.67 21.00 -12.11
CA LEU A 40 10.65 19.95 -12.09
C LEU A 40 9.55 20.18 -13.14
N ILE A 41 9.12 21.43 -13.35
CA ILE A 41 8.16 21.78 -14.40
C ILE A 41 8.74 21.51 -15.78
N GLU A 42 10.00 21.93 -16.04
CA GLU A 42 10.68 21.64 -17.32
C GLU A 42 10.70 20.13 -17.61
N ARG A 43 11.02 19.33 -16.60
CA ARG A 43 11.00 17.85 -16.73
C ARG A 43 9.59 17.30 -16.95
N LEU A 44 8.56 17.91 -16.34
CA LEU A 44 7.17 17.48 -16.46
C LEU A 44 6.61 17.65 -17.87
N ILE A 45 6.96 18.77 -18.50
CA ILE A 45 6.50 19.12 -19.85
C ILE A 45 7.40 18.57 -20.97
N ALA A 46 8.59 18.08 -20.65
CA ALA A 46 9.45 17.44 -21.62
C ALA A 46 8.74 16.24 -22.27
N LEU A 47 9.00 16.01 -23.55
CA LEU A 47 8.45 14.85 -24.25
C LEU A 47 8.96 13.57 -23.57
N PRO A 48 8.05 12.66 -23.18
CA PRO A 48 8.46 11.45 -22.48
C PRO A 48 9.19 10.51 -23.44
N MET A 49 10.51 10.41 -23.26
CA MET A 49 11.39 9.55 -24.08
C MET A 49 11.48 8.13 -23.50
N SER A 50 11.06 7.94 -22.24
CA SER A 50 11.22 6.69 -21.54
C SER A 50 10.07 6.38 -20.56
N LYS A 51 10.01 5.12 -20.09
CA LYS A 51 9.11 4.73 -19.01
C LYS A 51 9.41 5.47 -17.69
N GLN A 52 10.64 5.96 -17.52
CA GLN A 52 11.02 6.73 -16.33
C GLN A 52 10.40 8.12 -16.34
N ASP A 53 10.24 8.76 -17.50
CA ASP A 53 9.61 10.08 -17.62
C ASP A 53 8.10 9.98 -17.37
N ALA A 54 7.45 8.93 -17.86
CA ALA A 54 6.06 8.65 -17.53
C ALA A 54 5.86 8.39 -16.01
N LYS A 55 6.80 7.68 -15.39
CA LYS A 55 6.82 7.46 -13.93
C LYS A 55 7.01 8.78 -13.19
N PHE A 56 7.92 9.65 -13.65
CA PHE A 56 8.14 10.97 -13.07
C PHE A 56 6.86 11.81 -13.07
N SER A 57 6.16 11.92 -14.21
CA SER A 57 4.92 12.68 -14.32
C SER A 57 3.85 12.19 -13.35
N ALA A 58 3.68 10.85 -13.23
CA ALA A 58 2.72 10.27 -12.31
C ALA A 58 3.07 10.54 -10.83
N ILE A 59 4.36 10.47 -10.45
CA ILE A 59 4.83 10.79 -9.11
C ILE A 59 4.62 12.28 -8.82
N PHE A 60 4.98 13.14 -9.77
CA PHE A 60 4.85 14.58 -9.63
C PHE A 60 3.39 14.97 -9.38
N LEU A 61 2.46 14.58 -10.25
CA LEU A 61 1.04 14.91 -10.12
C LEU A 61 0.41 14.36 -8.83
N CYS A 62 0.87 13.20 -8.36
CA CYS A 62 0.40 12.64 -7.10
C CYS A 62 0.87 13.43 -5.87
N LEU A 63 2.11 13.95 -5.87
CA LEU A 63 2.78 14.41 -4.65
C LEU A 63 3.14 15.91 -4.64
N TYR A 64 2.98 16.64 -5.74
CA TYR A 64 3.39 18.06 -5.85
C TYR A 64 2.77 18.96 -4.79
N ARG A 65 1.59 18.63 -4.30
CA ARG A 65 0.91 19.40 -3.23
C ARG A 65 1.66 19.37 -1.88
N LYS A 66 2.72 18.60 -1.77
CA LYS A 66 3.63 18.67 -0.63
C LYS A 66 4.62 19.84 -0.69
N PHE A 67 4.72 20.51 -1.83
CA PHE A 67 5.66 21.62 -2.02
C PHE A 67 5.10 22.78 -2.86
N ALA A 68 3.93 22.65 -3.49
CA ALA A 68 3.30 23.71 -4.26
C ALA A 68 1.77 23.63 -4.21
N ALA A 69 1.09 24.78 -4.22
CA ALA A 69 -0.36 24.86 -4.35
C ALA A 69 -0.82 24.60 -5.79
N PRO A 70 -2.09 24.17 -6.02
CA PRO A 70 -2.63 23.98 -7.37
C PRO A 70 -2.54 25.21 -8.26
N SER A 71 -2.83 26.40 -7.74
CA SER A 71 -2.70 27.66 -8.47
C SER A 71 -1.29 27.94 -8.93
N THR A 72 -0.29 27.60 -8.11
CA THR A 72 1.14 27.76 -8.44
C THR A 72 1.53 26.87 -9.62
N LEU A 73 1.13 25.60 -9.59
CA LEU A 73 1.35 24.67 -10.69
C LEU A 73 0.64 25.13 -11.98
N LEU A 74 -0.64 25.50 -11.87
CA LEU A 74 -1.43 25.95 -13.01
C LEU A 74 -0.81 27.19 -13.66
N ASN A 75 -0.43 28.19 -12.86
CA ASN A 75 0.19 29.42 -13.37
C ASN A 75 1.53 29.12 -14.05
N ALA A 76 2.37 28.24 -13.50
CA ALA A 76 3.63 27.84 -14.12
C ALA A 76 3.38 27.19 -15.50
N LEU A 77 2.40 26.30 -15.61
CA LEU A 77 2.06 25.65 -16.87
C LEU A 77 1.49 26.64 -17.91
N ILE A 78 0.58 27.52 -17.52
CA ILE A 78 0.00 28.54 -18.43
C ILE A 78 1.10 29.51 -18.88
N THR A 79 1.94 30.02 -17.98
CA THR A 79 3.06 30.91 -18.33
C THR A 79 4.01 30.24 -19.32
N ARG A 80 4.29 28.94 -19.12
CA ARG A 80 5.13 28.20 -20.06
C ARG A 80 4.48 28.05 -21.45
N PHE A 81 3.16 27.80 -21.50
CA PHE A 81 2.41 27.76 -22.75
C PHE A 81 2.54 29.08 -23.52
N GLU A 82 2.27 30.21 -22.85
CA GLU A 82 2.36 31.56 -23.43
C GLU A 82 3.81 31.92 -23.85
N THR A 83 4.81 31.50 -23.08
CA THR A 83 6.22 31.73 -23.40
C THR A 83 6.64 30.95 -24.63
N THR A 84 6.20 29.68 -24.75
CA THR A 84 6.45 28.85 -25.93
C THR A 84 5.78 29.43 -27.17
N GLU A 85 4.57 30.02 -27.05
CA GLU A 85 3.90 30.69 -28.16
C GLU A 85 4.68 31.89 -28.72
N ARG A 86 5.32 32.64 -27.84
CA ARG A 86 6.14 33.82 -28.21
C ARG A 86 7.55 33.47 -28.64
N SER A 87 7.94 32.21 -28.58
CA SER A 87 9.30 31.77 -28.91
C SER A 87 9.55 31.76 -30.44
N ASP A 88 10.84 31.91 -30.83
CA ASP A 88 11.29 31.82 -32.23
C ASP A 88 11.39 30.36 -32.75
N LEU A 89 10.86 29.38 -32.01
CA LEU A 89 10.90 27.97 -32.40
C LEU A 89 10.05 27.72 -33.67
N PRO A 90 10.39 26.71 -34.49
CA PRO A 90 9.57 26.30 -35.61
C PRO A 90 8.13 25.95 -35.14
N GLN A 91 7.13 26.30 -35.93
CA GLN A 91 5.72 26.14 -35.59
C GLN A 91 5.37 24.72 -35.13
N LEU A 92 5.93 23.71 -35.77
CA LEU A 92 5.70 22.29 -35.41
C LEU A 92 6.25 21.94 -34.02
N THR A 93 7.42 22.46 -33.68
CA THR A 93 8.06 22.27 -32.36
C THR A 93 7.24 22.96 -31.28
N ARG A 94 6.84 24.22 -31.48
CA ARG A 94 5.94 24.94 -30.56
C ARG A 94 4.66 24.18 -30.30
N ALA A 95 3.98 23.78 -31.37
CA ALA A 95 2.71 23.01 -31.26
C ALA A 95 2.91 21.69 -30.50
N SER A 96 4.02 21.00 -30.72
CA SER A 96 4.33 19.75 -30.02
C SER A 96 4.53 19.97 -28.51
N GLU A 97 5.30 20.99 -28.11
CA GLU A 97 5.52 21.33 -26.70
C GLU A 97 4.21 21.79 -26.02
N GLN A 98 3.42 22.62 -26.69
CA GLN A 98 2.14 23.10 -26.19
C GLN A 98 1.12 21.95 -26.04
N LEU A 99 1.04 21.05 -27.02
CA LEU A 99 0.17 19.85 -26.91
C LEU A 99 0.61 18.94 -25.77
N ARG A 100 1.92 18.78 -25.55
CA ARG A 100 2.42 18.02 -24.40
C ARG A 100 1.98 18.67 -23.08
N LEU A 101 2.07 19.98 -22.97
CA LEU A 101 1.63 20.72 -21.79
C LEU A 101 0.12 20.54 -21.56
N LEU A 102 -0.70 20.67 -22.60
CA LEU A 102 -2.14 20.43 -22.51
C LEU A 102 -2.47 18.99 -22.09
N GLN A 103 -1.71 18.01 -22.59
CA GLN A 103 -1.83 16.61 -22.16
C GLN A 103 -1.54 16.45 -20.66
N VAL A 104 -0.56 17.15 -20.12
CA VAL A 104 -0.26 17.15 -18.68
C VAL A 104 -1.42 17.72 -17.87
N ILE A 105 -2.00 18.84 -18.33
CA ILE A 105 -3.17 19.46 -17.69
C ILE A 105 -4.39 18.52 -17.75
N ALA A 106 -4.65 17.88 -18.89
CA ALA A 106 -5.74 16.93 -19.04
C ALA A 106 -5.58 15.73 -18.11
N GLN A 107 -4.37 15.16 -18.04
CA GLN A 107 -4.04 14.08 -17.11
C GLN A 107 -4.25 14.52 -15.66
N TRP A 108 -3.79 15.71 -15.29
CA TRP A 108 -3.95 16.25 -13.93
C TRP A 108 -5.43 16.45 -13.58
N ALA A 109 -6.21 17.08 -14.45
CA ALA A 109 -7.64 17.29 -14.23
C ALA A 109 -8.42 15.95 -14.13
N SER A 110 -8.03 14.95 -14.90
CA SER A 110 -8.62 13.62 -14.88
C SER A 110 -8.30 12.84 -13.60
N GLU A 111 -7.02 12.83 -13.19
CA GLU A 111 -6.56 11.99 -12.06
C GLU A 111 -6.80 12.67 -10.69
N TYR A 112 -6.81 14.00 -10.63
CA TYR A 112 -6.91 14.78 -9.39
C TYR A 112 -7.89 15.95 -9.50
N PRO A 113 -9.16 15.72 -9.82
CA PRO A 113 -10.15 16.79 -10.03
C PRO A 113 -10.37 17.69 -8.80
N GLY A 114 -10.15 17.19 -7.59
CA GLY A 114 -10.21 17.96 -6.34
C GLY A 114 -9.18 19.08 -6.25
N ASP A 115 -8.08 19.02 -7.01
CA ASP A 115 -7.08 20.09 -7.06
C ASP A 115 -7.64 21.38 -7.71
N PHE A 116 -8.75 21.27 -8.46
CA PHE A 116 -9.47 22.39 -9.08
C PHE A 116 -10.75 22.77 -8.32
N ALA A 117 -10.88 22.37 -7.05
CA ALA A 117 -12.03 22.72 -6.23
C ALA A 117 -12.05 24.21 -5.85
N HIS A 118 -10.89 24.87 -5.77
CA HIS A 118 -10.79 26.28 -5.45
C HIS A 118 -11.35 27.15 -6.62
N PRO A 119 -12.32 28.05 -6.37
CA PRO A 119 -13.03 28.76 -7.46
C PRO A 119 -12.12 29.57 -8.39
N LYS A 120 -11.11 30.27 -7.84
CA LYS A 120 -10.18 31.10 -8.64
C LYS A 120 -9.30 30.24 -9.54
N THR A 121 -8.78 29.13 -9.04
CA THR A 121 -7.93 28.21 -9.79
C THR A 121 -8.72 27.53 -10.90
N ARG A 122 -9.95 27.11 -10.58
CA ARG A 122 -10.87 26.56 -11.58
C ARG A 122 -11.20 27.59 -12.67
N GLN A 123 -11.57 28.83 -12.29
CA GLN A 123 -11.88 29.88 -13.25
C GLN A 123 -10.68 30.19 -14.14
N ARG A 124 -9.48 30.27 -13.57
CA ARG A 124 -8.25 30.48 -14.33
C ARG A 124 -8.00 29.41 -15.39
N LEU A 125 -8.30 28.15 -15.07
CA LEU A 125 -8.19 27.04 -16.03
C LEU A 125 -9.28 27.13 -17.11
N VAL A 126 -10.52 27.48 -16.74
CA VAL A 126 -11.63 27.67 -17.70
C VAL A 126 -11.27 28.80 -18.67
N ASP A 127 -10.87 29.98 -18.16
CA ASP A 127 -10.49 31.13 -19.00
C ASP A 127 -9.33 30.77 -19.96
N PHE A 128 -8.38 29.98 -19.49
CA PHE A 128 -7.28 29.50 -20.34
C PHE A 128 -7.78 28.55 -21.44
N VAL A 129 -8.63 27.59 -21.10
CA VAL A 129 -9.17 26.62 -22.07
C VAL A 129 -10.03 27.33 -23.11
N ASP A 130 -10.87 28.26 -22.70
CA ASP A 130 -11.70 29.06 -23.61
C ASP A 130 -10.86 29.87 -24.60
N SER A 131 -9.68 30.36 -24.17
CA SER A 131 -8.74 31.10 -25.03
C SER A 131 -8.11 30.28 -26.15
N ILE A 132 -8.09 28.95 -26.04
CA ILE A 132 -7.47 28.03 -27.01
C ILE A 132 -8.47 27.14 -27.74
N GLU A 133 -9.76 27.19 -27.37
CA GLU A 133 -10.79 26.30 -27.93
C GLU A 133 -11.00 26.50 -29.44
N ASP A 134 -10.89 27.72 -29.95
CA ASP A 134 -11.05 28.05 -31.38
C ASP A 134 -9.86 27.60 -32.23
N SER A 135 -8.76 27.19 -31.64
CA SER A 135 -7.56 26.72 -32.35
C SER A 135 -7.75 25.32 -32.90
N HIS A 136 -7.63 25.13 -34.21
CA HIS A 136 -7.67 23.81 -34.86
C HIS A 136 -6.62 22.81 -34.30
N VAL A 137 -5.53 23.31 -33.72
CA VAL A 137 -4.47 22.48 -33.15
C VAL A 137 -4.82 21.99 -31.75
N TYR A 138 -5.51 22.83 -30.93
CA TYR A 138 -5.70 22.58 -29.50
C TYR A 138 -7.14 22.23 -29.14
N MET A 139 -8.12 22.41 -30.04
CA MET A 139 -9.56 22.23 -29.75
C MET A 139 -9.88 20.87 -29.10
N PHE A 140 -9.22 19.79 -29.50
CA PHE A 140 -9.47 18.47 -28.92
C PHE A 140 -8.96 18.36 -27.47
N ALA A 141 -7.78 18.91 -27.21
CA ALA A 141 -7.22 18.93 -25.85
C ALA A 141 -8.00 19.89 -24.96
N ALA A 142 -8.41 21.06 -25.48
CA ALA A 142 -9.29 21.99 -24.77
C ALA A 142 -10.60 21.34 -24.37
N LYS A 143 -11.27 20.65 -25.30
CA LYS A 143 -12.51 19.93 -25.03
C LYS A 143 -12.36 18.79 -24.04
N GLU A 144 -11.24 18.06 -24.07
CA GLU A 144 -10.93 17.02 -23.09
C GLU A 144 -10.80 17.61 -21.68
N ILE A 145 -10.07 18.73 -21.53
CA ILE A 145 -9.90 19.41 -20.23
C ILE A 145 -11.24 19.95 -19.73
N SER A 146 -12.03 20.65 -20.56
CA SER A 146 -13.35 21.19 -20.21
C SER A 146 -14.27 20.12 -19.65
N LEU A 147 -14.25 18.96 -20.26
CA LEU A 147 -15.05 17.83 -19.84
C LEU A 147 -14.71 17.31 -18.45
N HIS A 148 -13.40 17.26 -18.11
CA HIS A 148 -12.97 16.90 -16.76
C HIS A 148 -13.37 17.97 -15.73
N LEU A 149 -13.51 19.22 -16.16
CA LEU A 149 -13.98 20.33 -15.32
C LEU A 149 -15.49 20.35 -15.10
N GLU A 150 -16.32 19.66 -15.88
CA GLU A 150 -17.78 19.56 -15.63
C GLU A 150 -18.07 18.90 -14.28
N LEU A 151 -17.20 17.97 -13.82
CA LEU A 151 -17.30 17.35 -12.52
C LEU A 151 -16.89 18.33 -11.42
N ARG A 152 -17.83 18.70 -10.56
CA ARG A 152 -17.53 19.45 -9.35
C ARG A 152 -17.20 18.48 -8.22
N VAL A 153 -15.94 18.46 -7.85
CA VAL A 153 -15.42 17.62 -6.76
C VAL A 153 -14.90 18.54 -5.66
N GLU A 154 -15.19 18.21 -4.41
CA GLU A 154 -14.62 18.93 -3.26
C GLU A 154 -13.12 18.64 -3.12
N ASP A 155 -12.37 19.63 -2.59
CA ASP A 155 -10.99 19.39 -2.19
C ASP A 155 -10.97 18.56 -0.90
N ASP A 156 -10.67 17.29 -1.07
CA ASP A 156 -10.59 16.33 0.02
C ASP A 156 -9.17 16.20 0.62
N ASP A 157 -8.19 16.92 0.06
CA ASP A 157 -6.81 16.94 0.54
C ASP A 157 -6.62 18.03 1.62
N LEU A 158 -7.20 17.81 2.79
CA LEU A 158 -7.11 18.75 3.92
C LEU A 158 -5.99 18.36 4.90
N GLY A 159 -5.30 19.38 5.43
CA GLY A 159 -4.39 19.23 6.57
C GLY A 159 -2.94 18.83 6.24
N TRP A 160 -2.62 18.36 5.04
CA TRP A 160 -1.28 17.93 4.67
C TRP A 160 -0.67 18.66 3.45
N PRO A 161 -1.47 19.18 2.49
CA PRO A 161 -0.96 19.77 1.25
C PRO A 161 -0.93 21.30 1.31
N PHE A 162 -0.14 21.89 0.43
CA PHE A 162 -0.28 23.30 0.09
C PHE A 162 -1.63 23.56 -0.59
N ARG A 163 -2.29 24.65 -0.20
CA ARG A 163 -3.65 24.99 -0.64
C ARG A 163 -3.71 26.37 -1.26
N ASP A 164 -4.67 26.55 -2.17
CA ASP A 164 -4.99 27.87 -2.73
C ASP A 164 -5.73 28.72 -1.68
N GLY A 165 -5.39 30.00 -1.60
CA GLY A 165 -6.05 30.97 -0.71
C GLY A 165 -5.48 31.09 0.70
N GLU A 166 -4.43 30.37 1.03
CA GLU A 166 -3.66 30.56 2.26
C GLU A 166 -2.49 31.55 2.07
N ASP A 167 -2.62 32.48 1.14
CA ASP A 167 -1.61 33.50 0.84
C ASP A 167 -1.51 34.52 1.98
N GLY A 168 -0.45 34.41 2.75
CA GLY A 168 0.16 35.51 3.48
C GLY A 168 -0.22 35.66 4.93
N ASP A 169 0.25 34.78 5.82
CA ASP A 169 0.85 35.13 7.12
C ASP A 169 1.42 33.92 7.89
N SER A 170 1.91 32.93 7.18
CA SER A 170 2.54 31.78 7.86
C SER A 170 3.82 31.33 7.17
N SER A 171 4.79 32.26 7.07
CA SER A 171 6.22 31.90 6.94
C SER A 171 6.78 31.29 8.23
N GLU A 172 5.94 31.16 9.26
CA GLU A 172 6.25 30.49 10.53
C GLU A 172 5.15 29.47 10.80
N GLY A 173 5.40 28.17 10.52
CA GLY A 173 4.51 27.22 11.15
C GLY A 173 4.11 25.94 10.44
N ILE A 174 4.75 25.51 9.34
CA ILE A 174 4.94 24.06 9.15
C ILE A 174 6.35 23.73 9.64
N GLY A 175 6.67 24.32 10.80
CA GLY A 175 7.78 23.95 11.63
C GLY A 175 7.45 22.60 12.24
N SER A 176 8.39 21.67 12.13
CA SER A 176 8.46 20.52 12.99
C SER A 176 7.99 20.91 14.40
N SER A 177 6.75 20.59 14.72
CA SER A 177 6.37 20.46 16.11
C SER A 177 7.31 19.39 16.64
N HIS A 178 8.22 19.81 17.51
CA HIS A 178 8.96 18.93 18.40
C HIS A 178 7.92 18.09 19.13
N LEU A 179 7.59 16.94 18.55
CA LEU A 179 6.92 15.88 19.25
C LEU A 179 7.97 15.33 20.23
N SER A 180 7.95 15.86 21.43
CA SER A 180 8.37 15.10 22.60
C SER A 180 7.68 13.75 22.51
N PRO A 181 8.34 12.63 22.82
CA PRO A 181 7.72 11.32 22.81
C PRO A 181 6.70 11.25 23.93
N SER A 182 5.49 11.78 23.72
CA SER A 182 4.37 11.55 24.59
C SER A 182 3.76 10.21 24.21
N THR A 183 4.05 9.24 25.04
CA THR A 183 3.38 7.96 25.24
C THR A 183 1.86 8.08 25.14
N SER A 184 1.33 7.84 23.95
CA SER A 184 -0.09 7.58 23.72
C SER A 184 -0.26 6.70 22.48
N PHE A 185 0.37 5.53 22.50
CA PHE A 185 0.26 4.48 21.47
C PHE A 185 -0.59 3.33 22.00
N MET A 186 -1.89 3.52 22.18
CA MET A 186 -2.75 2.44 22.65
C MET A 186 -3.59 1.76 21.56
N HIS A 187 -3.52 2.19 20.28
CA HIS A 187 -4.28 1.53 19.21
C HIS A 187 -3.50 1.17 17.93
N SER A 188 -2.20 1.41 17.90
CA SER A 188 -1.32 1.03 16.78
C SER A 188 -0.48 -0.23 17.06
N SER A 189 -0.52 -0.76 18.27
CA SER A 189 0.45 -1.74 18.77
C SER A 189 0.38 -3.11 18.10
N PHE A 190 -0.78 -3.53 17.58
CA PHE A 190 -0.91 -4.87 17.03
C PHE A 190 -0.23 -5.00 15.66
N SER A 191 -0.35 -3.99 14.80
CA SER A 191 0.29 -3.99 13.47
C SER A 191 1.82 -3.92 13.55
N GLU A 192 2.38 -3.17 14.51
CA GLU A 192 3.83 -3.10 14.74
C GLU A 192 4.35 -4.34 15.49
N ASN A 193 3.59 -4.85 16.44
CA ASN A 193 3.90 -6.11 17.13
C ASN A 193 3.86 -7.31 16.18
N VAL A 194 3.00 -7.28 15.16
CA VAL A 194 2.96 -8.30 14.11
C VAL A 194 4.26 -8.28 13.29
N LEU A 195 4.75 -7.12 12.90
CA LEU A 195 6.01 -6.99 12.17
C LEU A 195 7.20 -7.45 13.03
N ASN A 196 7.18 -7.16 14.33
CA ASN A 196 8.24 -7.54 15.27
C ASN A 196 8.17 -9.02 15.69
N ASN A 197 6.98 -9.60 15.83
CA ASN A 197 6.81 -11.01 16.20
C ASN A 197 7.19 -11.99 15.06
N ILE A 198 7.13 -11.56 13.80
CA ILE A 198 7.63 -12.35 12.68
C ILE A 198 9.18 -12.37 12.67
N SER A 199 9.82 -11.34 13.27
CA SER A 199 11.28 -11.22 13.34
C SER A 199 11.96 -12.14 14.36
N SER A 200 11.23 -12.66 15.34
CA SER A 200 11.80 -13.43 16.45
C SER A 200 11.99 -14.92 16.17
N LEU A 201 11.68 -15.38 14.95
CA LEU A 201 11.94 -16.76 14.53
C LEU A 201 13.34 -16.88 13.92
N ASP A 202 14.31 -17.21 14.76
CA ASP A 202 15.69 -17.50 14.36
C ASP A 202 15.72 -18.88 13.68
N LEU A 203 15.97 -18.90 12.38
CA LEU A 203 16.12 -20.12 11.58
C LEU A 203 17.52 -20.13 10.97
N SER A 204 18.46 -20.69 11.71
CA SER A 204 19.76 -21.10 11.20
C SER A 204 19.65 -22.51 10.61
N ASP A 205 19.35 -22.61 9.32
CA ASP A 205 19.66 -23.78 8.50
C ASP A 205 19.64 -23.39 7.02
N GLU A 206 20.73 -23.66 6.32
CA GLU A 206 20.93 -23.36 4.91
C GLU A 206 20.14 -24.31 4.02
N PRO A 207 19.52 -23.85 2.91
CA PRO A 207 19.04 -24.73 1.87
C PRO A 207 19.96 -24.77 0.65
N THR A 208 20.26 -25.99 0.23
CA THR A 208 20.92 -26.36 -1.00
C THR A 208 20.14 -25.96 -2.26
N ASN A 209 20.90 -25.50 -3.26
CA ASN A 209 20.46 -25.13 -4.61
C ASN A 209 19.82 -26.28 -5.38
N GLU A 210 18.70 -26.02 -6.04
CA GLU A 210 18.35 -26.68 -7.31
C GLU A 210 17.72 -25.67 -8.28
N SER A 211 18.29 -25.65 -9.47
CA SER A 211 17.99 -24.79 -10.60
C SER A 211 16.87 -25.36 -11.47
N ALA A 212 15.93 -24.53 -11.94
CA ALA A 212 15.17 -24.78 -13.15
C ALA A 212 15.00 -23.49 -13.95
N ARG A 213 15.59 -23.52 -15.15
CA ARG A 213 15.38 -22.54 -16.23
C ARG A 213 14.07 -22.88 -16.94
N ASP A 214 13.27 -21.88 -17.22
CA ASP A 214 12.49 -21.91 -18.45
C ASP A 214 12.24 -20.50 -19.01
N SER A 215 12.42 -20.37 -20.30
CA SER A 215 12.38 -19.14 -21.08
C SER A 215 11.05 -19.04 -21.80
N GLY A 216 10.28 -17.97 -21.57
CA GLY A 216 9.03 -17.66 -22.25
C GLY A 216 9.07 -16.32 -22.96
N THR A 217 8.90 -16.38 -24.24
CA THR A 217 8.92 -15.36 -25.29
C THR A 217 7.94 -14.21 -25.06
N ILE A 218 8.44 -12.98 -25.27
CA ILE A 218 7.64 -11.73 -25.25
C ILE A 218 7.01 -11.54 -26.64
N SER A 219 5.69 -11.49 -26.71
CA SER A 219 4.97 -11.01 -27.90
C SER A 219 4.56 -9.54 -27.70
N SER A 220 5.10 -8.70 -28.56
CA SER A 220 4.78 -7.29 -28.70
C SER A 220 3.39 -7.10 -29.34
N ILE A 221 2.52 -6.35 -28.66
CA ILE A 221 1.27 -5.86 -29.25
C ILE A 221 1.41 -4.38 -29.56
N SER A 222 1.33 -4.07 -30.84
CA SER A 222 1.34 -2.75 -31.42
C SER A 222 0.07 -1.96 -31.06
N SER A 223 0.25 -0.75 -30.56
CA SER A 223 -0.82 0.20 -30.27
C SER A 223 -1.06 1.13 -31.47
N THR A 224 -2.13 0.90 -32.20
CA THR A 224 -2.70 1.88 -33.12
C THR A 224 -4.14 2.23 -32.69
N GLY A 225 -4.35 3.54 -32.43
CA GLY A 225 -5.66 4.18 -32.54
C GLY A 225 -6.64 4.04 -31.38
N ARG A 226 -6.62 4.99 -30.42
CA ARG A 226 -7.76 5.22 -29.51
C ARG A 226 -7.79 6.64 -28.96
N SER A 227 -8.31 7.57 -29.72
CA SER A 227 -8.62 8.92 -29.23
C SER A 227 -10.08 9.15 -28.83
N VAL A 228 -10.92 8.12 -28.80
CA VAL A 228 -12.34 8.21 -28.39
C VAL A 228 -12.60 7.62 -26.99
N SER A 229 -11.57 7.11 -26.33
CA SER A 229 -11.68 6.24 -25.14
C SER A 229 -11.44 6.95 -23.79
N THR A 230 -10.90 8.18 -23.75
CA THR A 230 -10.47 8.81 -22.48
C THR A 230 -11.64 9.31 -21.64
N MET A 231 -12.69 9.82 -22.27
CA MET A 231 -13.91 10.27 -21.57
C MET A 231 -14.61 9.16 -20.80
N THR A 232 -14.79 8.02 -21.48
CA THR A 232 -15.43 6.84 -20.89
C THR A 232 -14.57 6.26 -19.77
N GLN A 233 -13.26 6.43 -19.82
CA GLN A 233 -12.34 5.88 -18.82
C GLN A 233 -12.33 6.68 -17.51
N ALA A 234 -12.32 8.03 -17.54
CA ALA A 234 -12.32 8.84 -16.32
C ALA A 234 -13.65 8.73 -15.57
N SER A 235 -14.78 8.85 -16.27
CA SER A 235 -16.10 8.64 -15.68
C SER A 235 -16.28 7.20 -15.20
N SER A 236 -15.75 6.22 -15.91
CA SER A 236 -15.77 4.82 -15.51
C SER A 236 -14.91 4.56 -14.27
N ALA A 237 -13.72 5.19 -14.15
CA ALA A 237 -12.85 5.04 -12.99
C ALA A 237 -13.47 5.67 -11.73
N MET A 238 -14.10 6.82 -11.86
CA MET A 238 -14.81 7.48 -10.76
C MET A 238 -16.01 6.67 -10.30
N LEU A 239 -16.81 6.15 -11.22
CA LEU A 239 -17.94 5.28 -10.92
C LEU A 239 -17.48 3.96 -10.27
N ALA A 240 -16.35 3.41 -10.72
CA ALA A 240 -15.76 2.22 -10.13
C ALA A 240 -15.31 2.47 -8.67
N LEU A 241 -14.68 3.62 -8.40
CA LEU A 241 -14.32 4.04 -7.05
C LEU A 241 -15.55 4.20 -6.14
N GLU A 242 -16.59 4.89 -6.60
CA GLU A 242 -17.85 5.06 -5.84
C GLU A 242 -18.54 3.72 -5.56
N ASN A 243 -18.53 2.80 -6.52
CA ASN A 243 -19.06 1.46 -6.32
C ASN A 243 -18.25 0.67 -5.28
N ALA A 244 -16.92 0.73 -5.37
CA ALA A 244 -16.04 0.12 -4.39
C ALA A 244 -16.23 0.72 -2.99
N GLN A 245 -16.41 2.04 -2.87
CA GLN A 245 -16.70 2.71 -1.60
C GLN A 245 -18.04 2.27 -1.01
N ARG A 246 -19.09 2.17 -1.82
CA ARG A 246 -20.41 1.66 -1.38
C ARG A 246 -20.32 0.21 -0.92
N GLU A 247 -19.60 -0.64 -1.65
CA GLU A 247 -19.36 -2.02 -1.26
C GLU A 247 -18.59 -2.10 0.06
N ALA A 248 -17.49 -1.36 0.19
CA ALA A 248 -16.68 -1.31 1.41
C ALA A 248 -17.49 -0.80 2.62
N MET A 249 -18.41 0.15 2.43
CA MET A 249 -19.33 0.59 3.50
C MET A 249 -20.27 -0.53 3.96
N SER A 250 -20.69 -1.42 3.06
CA SER A 250 -21.53 -2.57 3.42
C SER A 250 -20.77 -3.67 4.17
N LEU A 251 -19.44 -3.59 4.23
CA LEU A 251 -18.55 -4.57 4.88
C LEU A 251 -18.06 -4.06 6.25
N GLU A 252 -18.89 -3.31 6.98
CA GLU A 252 -18.56 -2.85 8.34
C GLU A 252 -18.49 -3.99 9.36
N LEU A 253 -17.56 -3.82 10.30
CA LEU A 253 -17.45 -4.70 11.46
C LEU A 253 -18.59 -4.40 12.44
N THR A 254 -19.47 -5.36 12.68
CA THR A 254 -20.72 -5.10 13.44
C THR A 254 -20.76 -5.72 14.83
N SER A 255 -19.87 -6.63 15.17
CA SER A 255 -19.80 -7.28 16.51
C SER A 255 -21.16 -7.77 17.04
N ARG A 256 -21.97 -8.42 16.18
CA ARG A 256 -23.36 -8.80 16.48
C ARG A 256 -23.50 -9.99 17.40
N TYR A 257 -22.56 -10.91 17.38
CA TYR A 257 -22.62 -12.12 18.18
C TYR A 257 -21.27 -12.51 18.77
N VAL A 258 -21.29 -13.09 19.94
CA VAL A 258 -20.09 -13.61 20.59
C VAL A 258 -19.69 -14.95 19.94
N LEU A 259 -18.39 -15.17 19.77
CA LEU A 259 -17.86 -16.42 19.26
C LEU A 259 -18.17 -17.57 20.22
N THR A 260 -18.80 -18.63 19.70
CA THR A 260 -19.16 -19.82 20.43
C THR A 260 -18.69 -21.09 19.72
N LYS A 261 -18.92 -22.24 20.39
CA LYS A 261 -18.65 -23.55 19.76
C LYS A 261 -19.46 -23.79 18.49
N THR A 262 -20.56 -23.09 18.28
CA THR A 262 -21.36 -23.15 17.05
C THR A 262 -20.65 -22.51 15.88
N GLN A 263 -20.14 -21.28 16.04
CA GLN A 263 -19.36 -20.60 15.01
C GLN A 263 -18.06 -21.36 14.69
N TRP A 264 -17.44 -21.98 15.71
CA TRP A 264 -16.28 -22.83 15.48
C TRP A 264 -16.62 -24.05 14.61
N ARG A 265 -17.77 -24.72 14.81
CA ARG A 265 -18.22 -25.84 13.97
C ARG A 265 -18.50 -25.37 12.55
N GLN A 266 -19.23 -24.28 12.41
CA GLN A 266 -19.51 -23.63 11.14
C GLN A 266 -18.21 -23.31 10.38
N PHE A 267 -17.23 -22.69 11.04
CA PHE A 267 -15.90 -22.46 10.47
C PHE A 267 -15.25 -23.76 9.99
N MET A 268 -15.36 -24.86 10.74
CA MET A 268 -14.76 -26.14 10.37
C MET A 268 -15.43 -26.81 9.16
N GLU A 269 -16.71 -26.51 8.89
CA GLU A 269 -17.49 -27.05 7.77
C GLU A 269 -17.23 -26.30 6.45
N ILE A 270 -16.93 -25.00 6.51
CA ILE A 270 -16.59 -24.18 5.32
C ILE A 270 -15.29 -24.70 4.70
N THR A 271 -15.21 -24.73 3.37
CA THR A 271 -13.95 -25.13 2.70
C THR A 271 -12.86 -24.05 2.85
N ASP A 272 -11.58 -24.46 2.86
CA ASP A 272 -10.46 -23.54 2.97
C ASP A 272 -10.40 -22.58 1.76
N ASP A 273 -10.83 -23.05 0.59
CA ASP A 273 -10.85 -22.27 -0.65
C ASP A 273 -11.95 -21.20 -0.61
N ASP A 274 -13.17 -21.54 -0.18
CA ASP A 274 -14.28 -20.59 -0.07
C ASP A 274 -13.96 -19.50 0.96
N PHE A 275 -13.35 -19.89 2.08
CA PHE A 275 -12.94 -18.94 3.11
C PHE A 275 -11.88 -17.96 2.58
N ALA A 276 -10.84 -18.46 1.88
CA ALA A 276 -9.81 -17.64 1.31
C ALA A 276 -10.31 -16.72 0.18
N ARG A 277 -11.24 -17.21 -0.65
CA ARG A 277 -11.87 -16.42 -1.72
C ARG A 277 -12.70 -15.26 -1.15
N GLU A 278 -13.53 -15.53 -0.13
CA GLU A 278 -14.34 -14.48 0.48
C GLU A 278 -13.47 -13.43 1.19
N LEU A 279 -12.43 -13.84 1.92
CA LEU A 279 -11.44 -12.89 2.46
C LEU A 279 -10.81 -12.02 1.36
N THR A 280 -10.51 -12.63 0.22
CA THR A 280 -9.93 -11.90 -0.92
C THR A 280 -10.94 -10.91 -1.52
N ARG A 281 -12.23 -11.29 -1.59
CA ARG A 281 -13.30 -10.39 -2.05
C ARG A 281 -13.47 -9.20 -1.11
N ILE A 282 -13.49 -9.44 0.21
CA ILE A 282 -13.58 -8.40 1.24
C ILE A 282 -12.39 -7.45 1.15
N ASP A 283 -11.18 -7.99 1.17
CA ASP A 283 -9.94 -7.21 1.04
C ASP A 283 -9.91 -6.39 -0.27
N TRP A 284 -10.34 -7.00 -1.39
CA TRP A 284 -10.36 -6.32 -2.68
C TRP A 284 -11.32 -5.13 -2.70
N ALA A 285 -12.54 -5.30 -2.17
CA ALA A 285 -13.51 -4.21 -2.07
C ALA A 285 -12.97 -3.05 -1.21
N MET A 286 -12.33 -3.36 -0.08
CA MET A 286 -11.70 -2.34 0.76
C MET A 286 -10.47 -1.71 0.11
N PHE A 287 -9.62 -2.50 -0.55
CA PHE A 287 -8.42 -2.03 -1.21
C PHE A 287 -8.70 -1.09 -2.38
N THR A 288 -9.78 -1.30 -3.11
CA THR A 288 -10.19 -0.45 -4.24
C THR A 288 -11.05 0.74 -3.83
N SER A 289 -11.47 0.83 -2.56
CA SER A 289 -12.32 1.91 -2.05
C SER A 289 -11.58 3.21 -1.73
N PHE A 290 -10.26 3.21 -1.71
CA PHE A 290 -9.43 4.39 -1.49
C PHE A 290 -8.44 4.60 -2.64
N ARG A 291 -8.04 5.86 -2.82
CA ARG A 291 -7.00 6.23 -3.79
C ARG A 291 -5.62 6.08 -3.18
N PRO A 292 -4.57 5.77 -3.97
CA PRO A 292 -3.20 5.72 -3.48
C PRO A 292 -2.74 6.99 -2.75
N ARG A 293 -3.22 8.18 -3.18
CA ARG A 293 -2.97 9.46 -2.52
C ARG A 293 -3.51 9.53 -1.09
N ASP A 294 -4.59 8.80 -0.79
CA ASP A 294 -5.16 8.73 0.56
C ASP A 294 -4.21 8.07 1.57
N LEU A 295 -3.33 7.16 1.11
CA LEU A 295 -2.26 6.62 1.96
C LEU A 295 -1.20 7.66 2.29
N VAL A 296 -0.86 8.53 1.34
CA VAL A 296 0.06 9.67 1.58
C VAL A 296 -0.54 10.61 2.60
N ARG A 297 -1.83 10.95 2.45
CA ARG A 297 -2.59 11.73 3.43
C ARG A 297 -2.56 11.07 4.80
N HIS A 298 -2.84 9.77 4.85
CA HIS A 298 -2.88 9.02 6.11
C HIS A 298 -1.54 9.06 6.87
N VAL A 299 -0.40 8.99 6.18
CA VAL A 299 0.91 9.03 6.86
C VAL A 299 1.35 10.44 7.22
N SER A 300 0.80 11.47 6.57
CA SER A 300 1.15 12.87 6.78
C SER A 300 0.34 13.55 7.90
N LEU A 301 -0.79 12.98 8.31
CA LEU A 301 -1.66 13.53 9.36
C LEU A 301 -1.33 12.95 10.73
N SER A 302 -1.62 13.72 11.80
CA SER A 302 -1.53 13.26 13.19
C SER A 302 -2.59 12.20 13.52
N GLY A 303 -2.41 11.48 14.64
CA GLY A 303 -3.34 10.43 15.06
C GLY A 303 -4.79 10.91 15.24
N ALA A 304 -4.98 12.08 15.86
CA ALA A 304 -6.30 12.67 16.09
C ALA A 304 -6.99 13.09 14.77
N GLU A 305 -6.24 13.66 13.84
CA GLU A 305 -6.75 14.08 12.53
C GLU A 305 -7.15 12.88 11.67
N LYS A 306 -6.41 11.76 11.77
CA LYS A 306 -6.74 10.51 11.04
C LYS A 306 -8.13 9.98 11.40
N GLY A 307 -8.48 10.02 12.68
CA GLY A 307 -9.78 9.53 13.17
C GLY A 307 -10.96 10.36 12.70
N ASN A 308 -10.78 11.67 12.58
CA ASN A 308 -11.84 12.62 12.26
C ASN A 308 -12.04 12.85 10.75
N SER A 309 -11.10 12.43 9.93
CA SER A 309 -11.15 12.65 8.48
C SER A 309 -12.09 11.67 7.79
N LYS A 310 -13.18 12.18 7.20
CA LYS A 310 -14.11 11.39 6.37
C LYS A 310 -13.39 10.69 5.20
N PHE A 311 -12.40 11.34 4.63
CA PHE A 311 -11.67 10.86 3.45
C PHE A 311 -10.71 9.70 3.76
N LEU A 312 -10.35 9.53 5.04
CA LEU A 312 -9.51 8.41 5.48
C LEU A 312 -10.31 7.20 5.99
N GLN A 313 -11.64 7.28 6.03
CA GLN A 313 -12.48 6.19 6.56
C GLN A 313 -12.21 4.86 5.86
N ASN A 314 -12.02 4.86 4.53
CA ASN A 314 -11.77 3.64 3.79
C ASN A 314 -10.38 3.04 4.07
N VAL A 315 -9.35 3.89 4.23
CA VAL A 315 -8.01 3.44 4.66
C VAL A 315 -8.07 2.89 6.08
N ASN A 316 -8.74 3.60 7.00
CA ASN A 316 -8.91 3.17 8.38
C ASN A 316 -9.69 1.85 8.46
N ARG A 317 -10.74 1.68 7.64
CA ARG A 317 -11.54 0.45 7.58
C ARG A 317 -10.68 -0.76 7.18
N MET A 318 -9.83 -0.61 6.16
CA MET A 318 -8.94 -1.70 5.75
C MET A 318 -7.89 -2.05 6.84
N ILE A 319 -7.39 -1.05 7.58
CA ILE A 319 -6.50 -1.28 8.72
C ILE A 319 -7.25 -1.99 9.87
N GLN A 320 -8.47 -1.58 10.17
CA GLN A 320 -9.30 -2.19 11.19
C GLN A 320 -9.66 -3.64 10.84
N GLU A 321 -10.00 -3.90 9.58
CA GLU A 321 -10.30 -5.25 9.10
C GLU A 321 -9.09 -6.18 9.23
N PHE A 322 -7.89 -5.72 8.85
CA PHE A 322 -6.66 -6.49 9.03
C PHE A 322 -6.45 -6.92 10.49
N ASN A 323 -6.59 -5.98 11.42
CA ASN A 323 -6.46 -6.27 12.85
C ASN A 323 -7.56 -7.21 13.33
N HIS A 324 -8.79 -6.96 12.91
CA HIS A 324 -9.94 -7.80 13.26
C HIS A 324 -9.76 -9.24 12.78
N LEU A 325 -9.31 -9.46 11.54
CA LEU A 325 -9.02 -10.79 11.03
C LEU A 325 -7.93 -11.51 11.83
N ALA A 326 -6.86 -10.80 12.20
CA ALA A 326 -5.81 -11.38 13.03
C ALA A 326 -6.34 -11.79 14.41
N PHE A 327 -7.18 -10.96 15.05
CA PHE A 327 -7.85 -11.30 16.30
C PHE A 327 -8.85 -12.45 16.14
N LEU A 328 -9.61 -12.50 15.04
CA LEU A 328 -10.53 -13.60 14.74
C LEU A 328 -9.77 -14.93 14.72
N VAL A 329 -8.66 -15.00 14.03
CA VAL A 329 -7.83 -16.21 13.95
C VAL A 329 -7.37 -16.67 15.34
N ALA A 330 -6.83 -15.75 16.14
CA ALA A 330 -6.40 -16.06 17.50
C ALA A 330 -7.57 -16.54 18.38
N ASN A 331 -8.70 -15.82 18.35
CA ASN A 331 -9.89 -16.15 19.12
C ASN A 331 -10.46 -17.52 18.73
N MET A 332 -10.56 -17.83 17.42
CA MET A 332 -11.07 -19.11 16.93
C MET A 332 -10.19 -20.29 17.36
N ILE A 333 -8.88 -20.10 17.46
CA ILE A 333 -7.97 -21.14 17.97
C ILE A 333 -8.17 -21.32 19.48
N LEU A 334 -8.19 -20.20 20.24
CA LEU A 334 -8.29 -20.20 21.70
C LEU A 334 -9.69 -20.60 22.23
N LEU A 335 -10.71 -20.53 21.39
CA LEU A 335 -12.11 -20.85 21.77
C LEU A 335 -12.28 -22.30 22.26
N ARG A 336 -11.32 -23.19 22.01
CA ARG A 336 -11.44 -24.62 22.32
C ARG A 336 -10.49 -25.05 23.45
N ASP A 337 -11.05 -25.72 24.46
CA ASP A 337 -10.31 -26.16 25.64
C ASP A 337 -9.25 -27.23 25.33
N LYS A 338 -9.57 -28.17 24.41
CA LYS A 338 -8.72 -29.32 24.09
C LYS A 338 -7.70 -28.98 23.01
N ALA A 339 -6.42 -29.28 23.26
CA ALA A 339 -5.32 -29.08 22.30
C ALA A 339 -5.64 -29.67 20.90
N LYS A 340 -6.27 -30.86 20.83
CA LYS A 340 -6.68 -31.50 19.57
C LYS A 340 -7.64 -30.63 18.75
N HIS A 341 -8.55 -29.90 19.37
CA HIS A 341 -9.50 -29.04 18.66
C HIS A 341 -8.84 -27.72 18.24
N ARG A 342 -7.94 -27.18 19.08
CA ARG A 342 -7.13 -26.01 18.73
C ARG A 342 -6.21 -26.32 17.53
N ALA A 343 -5.58 -27.51 17.54
CA ALA A 343 -4.72 -27.96 16.43
C ALA A 343 -5.49 -28.03 15.10
N LYS A 344 -6.73 -28.55 15.10
CA LYS A 344 -7.57 -28.57 13.88
C LYS A 344 -7.88 -27.17 13.35
N ALA A 345 -8.22 -26.21 14.23
CA ALA A 345 -8.48 -24.84 13.82
C ALA A 345 -7.20 -24.16 13.28
N MET A 346 -6.06 -24.38 13.95
CA MET A 346 -4.77 -23.84 13.52
C MET A 346 -4.34 -24.44 12.18
N GLU A 347 -4.45 -25.75 11.99
CA GLU A 347 -4.19 -26.44 10.72
C GLU A 347 -5.04 -25.85 9.59
N LYS A 348 -6.33 -25.63 9.84
CA LYS A 348 -7.25 -25.02 8.87
C LYS A 348 -6.81 -23.61 8.48
N PHE A 349 -6.45 -22.75 9.43
CA PHE A 349 -5.94 -21.42 9.12
C PHE A 349 -4.59 -21.46 8.38
N MET A 350 -3.71 -22.41 8.68
CA MET A 350 -2.48 -22.60 7.90
C MET A 350 -2.79 -22.96 6.44
N ASN A 351 -3.80 -23.81 6.20
CA ASN A 351 -4.25 -24.15 4.85
C ASN A 351 -4.91 -22.96 4.15
N ILE A 352 -5.73 -22.17 4.85
CA ILE A 352 -6.30 -20.92 4.32
C ILE A 352 -5.17 -19.95 3.92
N ALA A 353 -4.13 -19.79 4.74
CA ALA A 353 -2.96 -18.97 4.41
C ALA A 353 -2.26 -19.42 3.11
N LEU A 354 -2.13 -20.73 2.88
CA LEU A 354 -1.60 -21.27 1.62
C LEU A 354 -2.51 -20.92 0.41
N ARG A 355 -3.84 -20.90 0.59
CA ARG A 355 -4.78 -20.49 -0.45
C ARG A 355 -4.68 -18.98 -0.73
N LEU A 356 -4.61 -18.14 0.32
CA LEU A 356 -4.41 -16.69 0.18
C LEU A 356 -3.11 -16.35 -0.58
N ARG A 357 -2.03 -17.11 -0.33
CA ARG A 357 -0.79 -16.96 -1.11
C ARG A 357 -0.99 -17.26 -2.60
N ARG A 358 -1.78 -18.27 -2.94
CA ARG A 358 -2.09 -18.61 -4.34
C ARG A 358 -2.94 -17.53 -5.01
N LEU A 359 -3.81 -16.86 -4.25
CA LEU A 359 -4.60 -15.72 -4.70
C LEU A 359 -3.80 -14.41 -4.71
N ASN A 360 -2.53 -14.40 -4.34
CA ASN A 360 -1.70 -13.21 -4.15
C ASN A 360 -2.34 -12.16 -3.22
N ASN A 361 -3.20 -12.60 -2.29
CA ASN A 361 -3.72 -11.73 -1.23
C ASN A 361 -2.76 -11.74 -0.06
N TYR A 362 -1.76 -10.86 -0.12
CA TYR A 362 -0.75 -10.74 0.93
C TYR A 362 -1.28 -10.01 2.19
N ASN A 363 -2.39 -9.25 2.08
CA ASN A 363 -2.98 -8.57 3.22
C ASN A 363 -3.64 -9.56 4.18
N SER A 364 -4.64 -10.31 3.73
CA SER A 364 -5.25 -11.36 4.55
C SER A 364 -4.25 -12.45 4.94
N LEU A 365 -3.28 -12.79 4.07
CA LEU A 365 -2.19 -13.71 4.42
C LEU A 365 -1.43 -13.20 5.65
N GLY A 366 -1.03 -11.93 5.64
CA GLY A 366 -0.36 -11.28 6.77
C GLY A 366 -1.21 -11.29 8.04
N ALA A 367 -2.50 -10.99 7.94
CA ALA A 367 -3.42 -11.00 9.08
C ALA A 367 -3.60 -12.40 9.69
N VAL A 368 -3.82 -13.42 8.86
CA VAL A 368 -3.93 -14.82 9.32
C VAL A 368 -2.63 -15.28 10.00
N MET A 369 -1.49 -14.97 9.41
CA MET A 369 -0.19 -15.30 10.02
C MET A 369 0.05 -14.56 11.33
N ALA A 370 -0.39 -13.31 11.43
CA ALA A 370 -0.35 -12.53 12.66
C ALA A 370 -1.14 -13.19 13.79
N GLY A 371 -2.34 -13.65 13.49
CA GLY A 371 -3.16 -14.38 14.45
C GLY A 371 -2.55 -15.71 14.92
N ILE A 372 -1.97 -16.50 13.98
CA ILE A 372 -1.33 -17.78 14.32
C ILE A 372 -0.03 -17.58 15.12
N ASN A 373 0.72 -16.52 14.83
CA ASN A 373 2.01 -16.22 15.47
C ASN A 373 1.87 -15.21 16.62
N GLY A 374 0.68 -14.72 16.90
CA GLY A 374 0.40 -13.86 18.05
C GLY A 374 0.75 -14.53 19.38
N THR A 375 1.20 -13.74 20.36
CA THR A 375 1.72 -14.22 21.64
C THR A 375 0.85 -15.31 22.31
N PRO A 376 -0.51 -15.19 22.36
CA PRO A 376 -1.33 -16.20 23.02
C PRO A 376 -1.34 -17.56 22.30
N VAL A 377 -1.15 -17.56 20.99
CA VAL A 377 -1.22 -18.77 20.15
C VAL A 377 0.17 -19.39 19.92
N GLN A 378 1.18 -18.55 19.79
CA GLN A 378 2.56 -18.98 19.49
C GLN A 378 3.08 -19.98 20.53
N ARG A 379 2.77 -19.78 21.81
CA ARG A 379 3.28 -20.56 22.94
C ARG A 379 2.52 -21.87 23.20
N LEU A 380 1.50 -22.20 22.41
CA LEU A 380 0.72 -23.44 22.56
C LEU A 380 1.48 -24.67 22.00
N ALA A 381 2.59 -25.08 22.65
CA ALA A 381 3.47 -26.15 22.19
C ALA A 381 2.72 -27.46 21.91
N GLN A 382 1.94 -27.95 22.88
CA GLN A 382 1.13 -29.19 22.75
C GLN A 382 0.13 -29.12 21.56
N THR A 383 -0.39 -27.92 21.25
CA THR A 383 -1.28 -27.73 20.12
C THR A 383 -0.52 -27.86 18.80
N ARG A 384 0.69 -27.27 18.72
CA ARG A 384 1.52 -27.31 17.51
C ARG A 384 2.04 -28.71 17.21
N GLU A 385 2.41 -29.49 18.21
CA GLU A 385 2.85 -30.89 18.06
C GLU A 385 1.80 -31.79 17.41
N LEU A 386 0.51 -31.47 17.55
CA LEU A 386 -0.59 -32.23 16.97
C LEU A 386 -0.88 -31.88 15.50
N ILE A 387 -0.22 -30.89 14.91
CA ILE A 387 -0.39 -30.50 13.52
C ILE A 387 0.49 -31.38 12.63
N PRO A 388 -0.01 -31.86 11.46
CA PRO A 388 0.79 -32.65 10.54
C PRO A 388 2.07 -31.93 10.10
N LEU A 389 3.20 -32.64 10.10
CA LEU A 389 4.50 -32.07 9.73
C LEU A 389 4.52 -31.47 8.30
N SER A 390 3.75 -32.03 7.37
CA SER A 390 3.61 -31.49 6.01
C SER A 390 3.03 -30.08 6.03
N VAL A 391 1.96 -29.86 6.80
CA VAL A 391 1.31 -28.54 6.94
C VAL A 391 2.24 -27.56 7.63
N GLN A 392 2.96 -27.99 8.67
CA GLN A 392 3.95 -27.15 9.35
C GLN A 392 5.07 -26.70 8.38
N LYS A 393 5.60 -27.61 7.56
CA LYS A 393 6.64 -27.29 6.56
C LYS A 393 6.13 -26.30 5.50
N ASP A 394 4.92 -26.49 5.01
CA ASP A 394 4.34 -25.57 4.02
C ASP A 394 4.05 -24.20 4.63
N PHE A 395 3.57 -24.16 5.86
CA PHE A 395 3.37 -22.90 6.58
C PHE A 395 4.70 -22.19 6.90
N LEU A 396 5.78 -22.91 7.21
CA LEU A 396 7.10 -22.35 7.42
C LEU A 396 7.61 -21.58 6.18
N ARG A 397 7.31 -22.06 4.97
CA ARG A 397 7.62 -21.33 3.73
C ARG A 397 6.92 -19.96 3.68
N LEU A 398 5.69 -19.86 4.18
CA LEU A 398 4.98 -18.58 4.29
C LEU A 398 5.58 -17.68 5.38
N VAL A 399 6.06 -18.25 6.48
CA VAL A 399 6.77 -17.50 7.52
C VAL A 399 8.06 -16.88 6.96
N ILE A 400 8.82 -17.63 6.18
CA ILE A 400 10.01 -17.12 5.49
C ILE A 400 9.63 -16.03 4.48
N LEU A 401 8.58 -16.26 3.69
CA LEU A 401 8.09 -15.30 2.69
C LEU A 401 7.72 -13.95 3.30
N MET A 402 6.95 -13.96 4.38
CA MET A 402 6.45 -12.74 5.03
C MET A 402 7.42 -12.19 6.10
N GLY A 403 8.54 -12.87 6.32
CA GLY A 403 9.53 -12.52 7.32
C GLY A 403 10.18 -11.15 7.11
N THR A 404 10.69 -10.56 8.20
CA THR A 404 11.25 -9.20 8.21
C THR A 404 12.70 -9.13 7.73
N GLN A 405 13.34 -10.25 7.50
CA GLN A 405 14.75 -10.34 7.12
C GLN A 405 15.04 -9.48 5.88
N LYS A 406 16.16 -8.73 5.92
CA LYS A 406 16.59 -7.82 4.87
C LYS A 406 15.44 -6.90 4.41
N SER A 407 14.74 -6.28 5.35
CA SER A 407 13.59 -5.38 5.08
C SER A 407 12.48 -6.04 4.25
N HIS A 408 12.07 -7.25 4.63
CA HIS A 408 11.06 -8.06 3.91
C HIS A 408 11.45 -8.42 2.48
N PHE A 409 12.70 -8.72 2.24
CA PHE A 409 13.22 -9.00 0.89
C PHE A 409 12.42 -10.10 0.16
N ALA A 410 12.10 -11.21 0.84
CA ALA A 410 11.36 -12.32 0.23
C ALA A 410 9.95 -11.89 -0.23
N TYR A 411 9.24 -11.12 0.61
CA TYR A 411 7.94 -10.55 0.23
C TYR A 411 8.07 -9.60 -0.97
N ARG A 412 9.03 -8.67 -0.93
CA ARG A 412 9.22 -7.69 -2.02
C ARG A 412 9.51 -8.37 -3.34
N LEU A 413 10.39 -9.37 -3.32
CA LEU A 413 10.69 -10.18 -4.51
C LEU A 413 9.46 -10.94 -5.03
N ALA A 414 8.68 -11.56 -4.12
CA ALA A 414 7.46 -12.25 -4.49
C ALA A 414 6.38 -11.28 -5.02
N TRP A 415 6.25 -10.11 -4.41
CA TRP A 415 5.36 -9.04 -4.84
C TRP A 415 5.71 -8.54 -6.26
N ASP A 416 6.97 -8.23 -6.51
CA ASP A 416 7.44 -7.73 -7.81
C ASP A 416 7.26 -8.78 -8.92
N ASN A 417 7.43 -10.07 -8.59
CA ASN A 417 7.28 -11.20 -9.52
C ASN A 417 5.84 -11.76 -9.60
N SER A 418 4.89 -11.22 -8.83
CA SER A 418 3.49 -11.63 -8.96
C SER A 418 2.88 -11.02 -10.22
N PHE A 419 2.43 -11.86 -11.13
CA PHE A 419 1.69 -11.46 -12.32
C PHE A 419 0.18 -11.55 -12.03
N GLY A 420 -0.60 -10.65 -12.65
CA GLY A 420 -2.05 -10.59 -12.47
C GLY A 420 -2.49 -9.88 -11.19
N GLU A 421 -3.64 -10.32 -10.69
CA GLU A 421 -4.33 -9.77 -9.53
C GLU A 421 -3.51 -9.98 -8.26
N ARG A 422 -3.48 -8.97 -7.41
CA ARG A 422 -2.77 -9.04 -6.13
C ARG A 422 -3.22 -7.93 -5.19
N ILE A 423 -3.22 -8.22 -3.89
CA ILE A 423 -3.46 -7.26 -2.82
C ILE A 423 -2.18 -7.15 -1.99
N PRO A 424 -1.62 -5.93 -1.80
CA PRO A 424 -0.37 -5.74 -1.09
C PRO A 424 -0.50 -6.04 0.41
N PHE A 425 0.60 -6.39 1.05
CA PHE A 425 0.71 -6.36 2.50
C PHE A 425 0.77 -4.90 2.98
N LEU A 426 -0.41 -4.31 3.18
CA LEU A 426 -0.58 -2.87 3.42
C LEU A 426 0.23 -2.33 4.61
N PRO A 427 0.38 -3.04 5.76
CA PRO A 427 1.19 -2.57 6.87
C PRO A 427 2.63 -2.23 6.48
N LEU A 428 3.25 -3.03 5.62
CA LEU A 428 4.61 -2.78 5.15
C LEU A 428 4.71 -1.54 4.25
N HIS A 429 3.82 -1.43 3.25
CA HIS A 429 3.82 -0.29 2.34
C HIS A 429 3.52 1.02 3.06
N ARG A 430 2.63 0.98 4.05
CA ARG A 430 2.36 2.15 4.93
C ARG A 430 3.59 2.51 5.75
N ARG A 431 4.30 1.55 6.32
CA ARG A 431 5.56 1.78 7.07
C ARG A 431 6.62 2.41 6.17
N ASP A 432 6.75 1.94 4.93
CA ASP A 432 7.69 2.52 3.97
C ASP A 432 7.37 3.98 3.66
N LEU A 433 6.07 4.33 3.53
CA LEU A 433 5.64 5.73 3.36
C LEU A 433 5.93 6.57 4.61
N VAL A 434 5.67 6.08 5.81
CA VAL A 434 6.01 6.77 7.07
C VAL A 434 7.52 7.01 7.14
N SER A 435 8.32 5.99 6.88
CA SER A 435 9.78 6.10 6.89
C SER A 435 10.31 7.12 5.86
N ALA A 436 9.71 7.16 4.67
CA ALA A 436 10.08 8.16 3.66
C ALA A 436 9.64 9.58 4.05
N GLU A 437 8.46 9.72 4.68
CA GLU A 437 7.93 11.01 5.12
C GLU A 437 8.73 11.60 6.27
N GLU A 438 8.97 10.83 7.32
CA GLU A 438 9.65 11.28 8.53
C GLU A 438 11.18 11.32 8.38
N GLY A 439 11.74 10.37 7.66
CA GLY A 439 13.20 10.23 7.45
C GLY A 439 13.80 11.25 6.49
N ASN A 440 12.98 11.97 5.72
CA ASN A 440 13.46 12.89 4.69
C ASN A 440 12.74 14.23 4.74
N LYS A 441 13.50 15.32 4.78
CA LYS A 441 12.94 16.67 4.67
C LYS A 441 12.38 16.89 3.26
N THR A 442 11.29 17.65 3.15
CA THR A 442 10.67 18.02 1.87
C THR A 442 11.55 19.02 1.10
N PHE A 443 12.13 19.98 1.83
CA PHE A 443 13.01 21.01 1.28
C PHE A 443 14.44 20.84 1.77
N VAL A 444 15.40 21.19 0.90
CA VAL A 444 16.86 21.19 1.15
C VAL A 444 17.36 22.61 1.07
N GLY A 445 18.47 22.90 1.73
CA GLY A 445 19.06 24.23 1.76
C GLY A 445 18.49 25.12 2.87
N ASN A 446 19.15 26.26 3.08
CA ASN A 446 18.80 27.19 4.16
C ASN A 446 17.55 28.03 3.85
N ASN A 447 17.25 28.24 2.55
CA ASN A 447 16.14 29.10 2.12
C ASN A 447 14.85 28.31 1.79
N LYS A 448 14.87 26.97 1.92
CA LYS A 448 13.74 26.09 1.53
C LYS A 448 13.32 26.26 0.05
N ASP A 449 14.25 26.65 -0.81
CA ASP A 449 14.03 26.92 -2.23
C ASP A 449 14.22 25.69 -3.13
N ARG A 450 14.82 24.63 -2.57
CA ARG A 450 15.09 23.40 -3.30
C ARG A 450 14.33 22.22 -2.73
N ILE A 451 13.72 21.44 -3.58
CA ILE A 451 12.88 20.29 -3.29
C ILE A 451 13.75 19.03 -3.25
N ASN A 452 13.60 18.23 -2.20
CA ASN A 452 14.21 16.91 -2.11
C ASN A 452 13.46 15.89 -2.98
N TRP A 453 13.72 15.90 -4.28
CA TRP A 453 13.01 15.03 -5.21
C TRP A 453 13.18 13.55 -4.91
N LYS A 454 14.31 13.13 -4.35
CA LYS A 454 14.56 11.74 -3.96
C LYS A 454 13.56 11.20 -2.94
N LYS A 455 13.11 12.04 -1.98
CA LYS A 455 11.99 11.72 -1.07
C LYS A 455 10.75 11.32 -1.87
N PHE A 456 10.39 12.12 -2.87
CA PHE A 456 9.19 11.91 -3.68
C PHE A 456 9.32 10.70 -4.61
N GLU A 457 10.51 10.38 -5.10
CA GLU A 457 10.74 9.15 -5.85
C GLU A 457 10.50 7.91 -4.99
N ILE A 458 10.98 7.90 -3.74
CA ILE A 458 10.77 6.79 -2.79
C ILE A 458 9.28 6.63 -2.47
N MET A 459 8.59 7.73 -2.13
CA MET A 459 7.16 7.71 -1.85
C MET A 459 6.36 7.29 -3.08
N GLY A 460 6.71 7.83 -4.24
CA GLY A 460 6.06 7.55 -5.50
C GLY A 460 6.18 6.09 -5.93
N ASP A 461 7.31 5.44 -5.66
CA ASP A 461 7.47 4.01 -5.95
C ASP A 461 6.45 3.16 -5.21
N VAL A 462 6.19 3.45 -3.94
CA VAL A 462 5.17 2.77 -3.15
C VAL A 462 3.77 3.06 -3.70
N VAL A 463 3.45 4.33 -3.93
CA VAL A 463 2.13 4.76 -4.42
C VAL A 463 1.80 4.15 -5.78
N LEU A 464 2.74 4.21 -6.73
CA LEU A 464 2.52 3.67 -8.07
C LEU A 464 2.45 2.13 -8.09
N ALA A 465 3.15 1.44 -7.17
CA ALA A 465 3.02 -0.01 -7.03
C ALA A 465 1.61 -0.39 -6.58
N ILE A 466 1.04 0.34 -5.63
CA ILE A 466 -0.34 0.18 -5.15
C ILE A 466 -1.34 0.50 -6.27
N GLN A 467 -1.18 1.63 -6.96
CA GLN A 467 -2.05 2.03 -8.07
C GLN A 467 -2.09 0.98 -9.19
N ARG A 468 -0.94 0.44 -9.57
CA ARG A 468 -0.86 -0.64 -10.58
C ARG A 468 -1.61 -1.89 -10.14
N SER A 469 -1.55 -2.21 -8.85
CA SER A 469 -2.27 -3.35 -8.29
C SER A 469 -3.79 -3.14 -8.34
N GLN A 470 -4.29 -1.96 -7.99
CA GLN A 470 -5.72 -1.61 -8.08
C GLN A 470 -6.26 -1.62 -9.52
N ARG A 471 -5.40 -1.41 -10.52
CA ARG A 471 -5.78 -1.44 -11.95
C ARG A 471 -5.93 -2.86 -12.53
N THR A 472 -5.58 -3.89 -11.76
CA THR A 472 -5.67 -5.30 -12.19
C THR A 472 -6.68 -6.02 -11.31
N PRO A 473 -7.98 -6.01 -11.69
CA PRO A 473 -9.06 -6.54 -10.86
C PRO A 473 -9.00 -8.06 -10.81
N TYR A 474 -9.40 -8.61 -9.65
CA TYR A 474 -9.68 -10.04 -9.54
C TYR A 474 -10.84 -10.41 -10.48
N PRO A 475 -10.82 -11.62 -11.05
CA PRO A 475 -12.01 -12.17 -11.70
C PRO A 475 -13.14 -12.22 -10.68
N TYR A 476 -14.37 -12.23 -11.17
CA TYR A 476 -15.54 -12.25 -10.29
C TYR A 476 -15.44 -13.37 -9.25
N ILE A 477 -15.44 -12.98 -7.98
CA ILE A 477 -15.48 -13.89 -6.83
C ILE A 477 -16.89 -13.86 -6.30
N GLN A 478 -17.56 -15.02 -6.29
CA GLN A 478 -18.91 -15.14 -5.74
C GLN A 478 -18.89 -14.87 -4.25
N LYS A 479 -19.81 -14.02 -3.79
CA LYS A 479 -20.00 -13.70 -2.37
C LYS A 479 -20.41 -14.96 -1.59
N ASN A 480 -19.74 -15.21 -0.47
CA ASN A 480 -20.11 -16.21 0.51
C ASN A 480 -20.61 -15.54 1.80
N GLU A 481 -21.93 -15.44 1.93
CA GLU A 481 -22.55 -14.74 3.08
C GLU A 481 -22.26 -15.40 4.43
N GLU A 482 -22.05 -16.71 4.45
CA GLU A 482 -21.75 -17.45 5.68
C GLU A 482 -20.36 -17.05 6.20
N VAL A 483 -19.35 -17.05 5.32
CA VAL A 483 -18.00 -16.59 5.67
C VAL A 483 -18.03 -15.11 6.04
N GLN A 484 -18.71 -14.26 5.24
CA GLN A 484 -18.80 -12.83 5.52
C GLN A 484 -19.35 -12.56 6.92
N ARG A 485 -20.46 -13.22 7.30
CA ARG A 485 -21.03 -13.06 8.65
C ARG A 485 -20.06 -13.55 9.73
N LEU A 486 -19.41 -14.69 9.50
CA LEU A 486 -18.45 -15.24 10.45
C LEU A 486 -17.26 -14.30 10.69
N VAL A 487 -16.81 -13.60 9.64
CA VAL A 487 -15.66 -12.68 9.72
C VAL A 487 -16.08 -11.31 10.28
N LEU A 488 -17.14 -10.70 9.76
CA LEU A 488 -17.46 -9.30 10.06
C LEU A 488 -18.38 -9.09 11.25
N ASP A 489 -19.24 -10.06 11.59
CA ASP A 489 -20.25 -9.91 12.65
C ASP A 489 -19.78 -10.48 14.00
N ALA A 490 -18.60 -11.10 14.07
CA ALA A 490 -18.12 -11.72 15.30
C ALA A 490 -17.60 -10.68 16.30
N LYS A 491 -18.11 -10.72 17.53
CA LYS A 491 -17.55 -10.00 18.66
C LYS A 491 -16.36 -10.80 19.21
N MET A 492 -15.20 -10.18 19.19
CA MET A 492 -13.96 -10.78 19.69
C MET A 492 -13.87 -10.67 21.21
N PHE A 493 -13.12 -11.58 21.81
CA PHE A 493 -12.67 -11.42 23.19
C PHE A 493 -11.58 -10.34 23.22
N ASP A 494 -11.55 -9.54 24.27
CA ASP A 494 -10.51 -8.55 24.49
C ASP A 494 -9.13 -9.21 24.63
N GLU A 495 -8.07 -8.46 24.34
CA GLU A 495 -6.70 -8.99 24.41
C GLU A 495 -6.36 -9.55 25.79
N GLU A 496 -6.83 -8.93 26.87
CA GLU A 496 -6.66 -9.40 28.25
C GLU A 496 -7.33 -10.77 28.47
N VAL A 497 -8.52 -10.96 27.90
CA VAL A 497 -9.24 -12.25 27.97
C VAL A 497 -8.51 -13.31 27.15
N CYS A 498 -7.97 -12.96 25.99
CA CYS A 498 -7.16 -13.88 25.19
C CYS A 498 -5.87 -14.29 25.94
N LEU A 499 -5.19 -13.36 26.60
CA LEU A 499 -4.03 -13.65 27.45
C LEU A 499 -4.42 -14.51 28.65
N PHE A 500 -5.55 -14.23 29.28
CA PHE A 500 -6.07 -15.04 30.38
C PHE A 500 -6.36 -16.48 29.93
N LEU A 501 -7.07 -16.67 28.83
CA LEU A 501 -7.31 -18.00 28.25
C LEU A 501 -6.01 -18.74 27.95
N PHE A 502 -5.01 -18.02 27.45
CA PHE A 502 -3.68 -18.55 27.20
C PHE A 502 -3.01 -19.04 28.49
N PHE A 503 -2.97 -18.22 29.57
CA PHE A 503 -2.41 -18.62 30.88
C PHE A 503 -3.19 -19.78 31.50
N PHE A 504 -4.50 -19.81 31.29
CA PHE A 504 -5.36 -20.91 31.74
C PHE A 504 -4.99 -22.24 31.04
N PHE A 505 -4.68 -22.23 29.76
CA PHE A 505 -4.29 -23.44 29.02
C PHE A 505 -2.84 -23.87 29.25
N LEU A 506 -1.96 -22.98 29.73
CA LEU A 506 -0.59 -23.33 30.12
C LEU A 506 -0.52 -23.97 31.52
N ASN A 507 -1.41 -23.61 32.41
CA ASN A 507 -1.39 -24.05 33.79
C ASN A 507 -2.60 -24.97 34.09
N GLU A 508 -2.46 -26.28 33.84
CA GLU A 508 -3.47 -27.27 34.22
C GLU A 508 -3.81 -27.24 35.72
N SER A 509 -2.87 -26.75 36.59
CA SER A 509 -3.08 -26.55 38.02
C SER A 509 -4.15 -25.51 38.37
N ILE A 510 -4.46 -24.56 37.49
CA ILE A 510 -5.48 -23.52 37.68
C ILE A 510 -6.87 -24.01 37.26
N ALA A 511 -6.97 -25.16 36.60
CA ALA A 511 -8.21 -25.72 36.10
C ALA A 511 -9.28 -25.99 37.21
N ASN A 512 -8.88 -26.03 38.47
CA ASN A 512 -9.74 -26.29 39.63
C ASN A 512 -10.09 -25.04 40.47
N MET A 513 -9.75 -23.82 40.02
CA MET A 513 -10.10 -22.59 40.78
C MET A 513 -11.56 -22.18 40.55
N PRO A 514 -12.29 -21.71 41.60
CA PRO A 514 -13.68 -21.24 41.49
C PRO A 514 -13.86 -20.00 40.57
N PHE A 515 -12.79 -19.30 40.23
CA PHE A 515 -12.76 -18.18 39.28
C PHE A 515 -13.11 -18.58 37.83
N ARG A 516 -12.97 -19.86 37.48
CA ARG A 516 -13.32 -20.41 36.15
C ARG A 516 -14.78 -20.15 35.78
N ASN A 517 -15.71 -20.35 36.71
CA ASN A 517 -17.14 -20.20 36.44
C ASN A 517 -17.55 -18.74 36.30
N TYR A 518 -16.90 -17.85 37.04
CA TYR A 518 -17.16 -16.39 36.96
C TYR A 518 -16.74 -15.80 35.61
N MET A 519 -15.57 -16.18 35.08
CA MET A 519 -15.09 -15.67 33.79
C MET A 519 -15.79 -16.37 32.60
N LEU A 520 -16.18 -17.63 32.71
CA LEU A 520 -17.01 -18.30 31.71
C LEU A 520 -18.46 -17.74 31.68
N GLU A 521 -18.95 -17.17 32.77
CA GLU A 521 -20.22 -16.44 32.81
C GLU A 521 -20.07 -15.01 32.29
N ALA A 522 -18.94 -14.32 32.52
CA ALA A 522 -18.65 -13.02 31.95
C ALA A 522 -18.40 -13.08 30.43
N CYS A 523 -18.05 -14.25 29.91
CA CYS A 523 -17.91 -14.54 28.47
C CYS A 523 -19.19 -15.10 27.81
N LYS A 524 -20.31 -15.28 28.58
CA LYS A 524 -21.64 -15.56 28.05
C LYS A 524 -22.41 -14.29 27.80
#